data_17222c512bd246fc7babc4008bcc16e0
#
_entry.id   17222c512bd246fc7babc4008bcc16e0
#
_cell.length_a   1.000
_cell.length_b   1.000
_cell.length_c   1.000
_cell.angle_alpha   90.00
_cell.angle_beta   90.00
_cell.angle_gamma   90.00
#
_symmetry.space_group_name_H-M   'P 1'
#
loop_
_entity.id
_entity.type
_entity.pdbx_description
1 polymer ?
#
loop_
_entity_poly.entity_id
_entity_poly.type
_entity_poly.pdbx_seq_one_letter_code
_entity_poly.pdbx_strand_id
1 'polypeptide(L)'
;MNKKRKQKTYLRGIYAERLAGLWLQMKGYHIAARRFETRFGEIDIIARRGHVIAIVEVKARLTIEEAMEAVKQPSEKRFDNAANIFLARQPDRKKLRLRYDLIAISPWKLPRHIEGFFHPENF
;
A
#
# COMPACT_ATOMS: atom_id res chain seq x y z
N MET A 1 26.30 -0.70 -0.43
CA MET A 1 25.58 0.59 -0.31
C MET A 1 26.03 1.32 0.94
N ASN A 2 26.41 2.58 0.82
CA ASN A 2 26.88 3.35 1.98
C ASN A 2 25.68 3.88 2.80
N LYS A 3 25.97 4.37 4.02
CA LYS A 3 24.94 4.87 4.93
C LYS A 3 24.11 6.01 4.34
N LYS A 4 24.71 6.90 3.57
CA LYS A 4 23.98 8.03 2.93
C LYS A 4 22.94 7.56 1.94
N ARG A 5 23.27 6.55 1.11
CA ARG A 5 22.30 5.97 0.18
C ARG A 5 21.14 5.28 0.88
N LYS A 6 21.45 4.54 1.97
CA LYS A 6 20.40 3.88 2.76
C LYS A 6 19.46 4.90 3.39
N GLN A 7 20.00 6.00 3.93
CA GLN A 7 19.19 7.07 4.52
C GLN A 7 18.31 7.76 3.48
N LYS A 8 18.86 8.07 2.30
CA LYS A 8 18.07 8.70 1.23
C LYS A 8 16.94 7.80 0.75
N THR A 9 17.22 6.52 0.58
CA THR A 9 16.19 5.54 0.18
C THR A 9 15.11 5.42 1.23
N TYR A 10 15.49 5.36 2.51
CA TYR A 10 14.55 5.28 3.63
C TYR A 10 13.65 6.52 3.70
N LEU A 11 14.25 7.72 3.65
CA LEU A 11 13.50 8.97 3.69
C LEU A 11 12.57 9.12 2.49
N ARG A 12 13.00 8.68 1.32
CA ARG A 12 12.17 8.70 0.12
C ARG A 12 10.95 7.80 0.28
N GLY A 13 11.15 6.61 0.89
CA GLY A 13 10.05 5.69 1.17
C GLY A 13 9.03 6.29 2.13
N ILE A 14 9.49 6.89 3.23
CA ILE A 14 8.62 7.57 4.20
C ILE A 14 7.86 8.71 3.54
N TYR A 15 8.54 9.52 2.75
CA TYR A 15 7.93 10.65 2.06
C TYR A 15 6.86 10.18 1.07
N ALA A 16 7.17 9.13 0.31
CA ALA A 16 6.22 8.56 -0.64
C ALA A 16 4.97 8.01 0.07
N GLU A 17 5.13 7.33 1.20
CA GLU A 17 4.01 6.83 1.99
C GLU A 17 3.13 7.95 2.51
N ARG A 18 3.74 9.05 2.98
CA ARG A 18 2.98 10.22 3.43
C ARG A 18 2.21 10.87 2.31
N LEU A 19 2.83 11.01 1.15
CA LEU A 19 2.19 11.56 -0.03
C LEU A 19 1.03 10.69 -0.48
N ALA A 20 1.23 9.37 -0.50
CA ALA A 20 0.18 8.41 -0.83
C ALA A 20 -0.98 8.51 0.15
N GLY A 21 -0.69 8.64 1.45
CA GLY A 21 -1.71 8.81 2.48
C GLY A 21 -2.54 10.08 2.28
N LEU A 22 -1.89 11.19 1.98
CA LEU A 22 -2.58 12.44 1.68
C LEU A 22 -3.47 12.30 0.45
N TRP A 23 -2.96 11.65 -0.59
CA TRP A 23 -3.72 11.42 -1.81
C TRP A 23 -5.00 10.62 -1.53
N LEU A 24 -4.88 9.57 -0.71
CA LEU A 24 -6.04 8.78 -0.31
C LEU A 24 -7.05 9.61 0.50
N GLN A 25 -6.56 10.42 1.44
CA GLN A 25 -7.45 11.29 2.24
C GLN A 25 -8.20 12.28 1.37
N MET A 26 -7.56 12.83 0.37
CA MET A 26 -8.20 13.74 -0.59
C MET A 26 -9.30 13.04 -1.39
N LYS A 27 -9.17 11.72 -1.58
CA LYS A 27 -10.17 10.89 -2.27
C LYS A 27 -11.27 10.38 -1.33
N GLY A 28 -11.25 10.79 -0.07
CA GLY A 28 -12.28 10.43 0.90
C GLY A 28 -11.99 9.19 1.72
N TYR A 29 -10.76 8.68 1.69
CA TYR A 29 -10.37 7.54 2.53
C TYR A 29 -9.98 7.99 3.92
N HIS A 30 -10.33 7.18 4.91
CA HIS A 30 -9.77 7.26 6.26
C HIS A 30 -8.57 6.33 6.33
N ILE A 31 -7.44 6.83 6.82
CA ILE A 31 -6.25 6.00 7.00
C ILE A 31 -6.41 5.21 8.31
N ALA A 32 -6.62 3.90 8.17
CA ALA A 32 -6.85 3.02 9.31
C ALA A 32 -5.53 2.57 9.95
N ALA A 33 -4.49 2.38 9.16
CA ALA A 33 -3.18 1.98 9.66
C ALA A 33 -2.08 2.37 8.69
N ARG A 34 -0.90 2.63 9.23
CA ARG A 34 0.32 2.87 8.47
C ARG A 34 1.36 1.87 8.95
N ARG A 35 2.10 1.25 8.01
CA ARG A 35 3.15 0.29 8.32
C ARG A 35 2.65 -0.79 9.28
N PHE A 36 1.57 -1.43 8.85
CA PHE A 36 0.95 -2.48 9.64
C PHE A 36 1.80 -3.74 9.57
N GLU A 37 2.51 -4.02 10.66
CA GLU A 37 3.43 -5.15 10.73
C GLU A 37 2.75 -6.42 11.20
N THR A 38 3.02 -7.52 10.51
CA THR A 38 2.57 -8.84 10.89
C THR A 38 3.70 -9.84 10.69
N ARG A 39 3.53 -11.06 11.19
CA ARG A 39 4.48 -12.14 10.93
C ARG A 39 4.62 -12.50 9.44
N PHE A 40 3.67 -12.05 8.61
CA PHE A 40 3.70 -12.30 7.16
C PHE A 40 4.35 -11.17 6.37
N GLY A 41 4.61 -10.04 7.03
CA GLY A 41 5.18 -8.87 6.40
C GLY A 41 4.44 -7.60 6.78
N GLU A 42 4.82 -6.49 6.16
CA GLU A 42 4.31 -5.15 6.45
C GLU A 42 3.42 -4.67 5.31
N ILE A 43 2.30 -4.05 5.67
CA ILE A 43 1.43 -3.36 4.73
C ILE A 43 1.69 -1.85 4.88
N ASP A 44 1.99 -1.18 3.77
CA ASP A 44 2.36 0.23 3.81
C ASP A 44 1.23 1.11 4.34
N ILE A 45 0.03 0.97 3.76
CA ILE A 45 -1.15 1.75 4.17
C ILE A 45 -2.38 0.85 4.10
N ILE A 46 -3.21 0.94 5.14
CA ILE A 46 -4.56 0.39 5.13
C ILE A 46 -5.53 1.56 5.22
N ALA A 47 -6.40 1.69 4.25
CA ALA A 47 -7.34 2.81 4.16
C ALA A 47 -8.77 2.30 3.99
N ARG A 48 -9.72 3.04 4.52
CA ARG A 48 -11.14 2.66 4.46
C ARG A 48 -11.96 3.77 3.83
N ARG A 49 -12.84 3.36 2.91
CA ARG A 49 -13.87 4.24 2.36
C ARG A 49 -15.14 3.41 2.22
N GLY A 50 -16.19 3.77 3.01
CA GLY A 50 -17.42 2.98 3.05
C GLY A 50 -17.16 1.57 3.57
N HIS A 51 -17.55 0.56 2.81
CA HIS A 51 -17.34 -0.85 3.15
C HIS A 51 -16.09 -1.44 2.52
N VAL A 52 -15.27 -0.62 1.86
CA VAL A 52 -14.04 -1.08 1.20
C VAL A 52 -12.85 -0.78 2.09
N ILE A 53 -12.05 -1.81 2.34
CA ILE A 53 -10.73 -1.69 2.98
C ILE A 53 -9.70 -1.83 1.86
N ALA A 54 -9.01 -0.74 1.56
CA ALA A 54 -7.94 -0.72 0.57
C ALA A 54 -6.63 -1.09 1.26
N ILE A 55 -6.03 -2.18 0.80
CA ILE A 55 -4.72 -2.64 1.24
C ILE A 55 -3.73 -2.13 0.20
N VAL A 56 -2.90 -1.16 0.60
CA VAL A 56 -2.16 -0.36 -0.36
C VAL A 56 -0.66 -0.60 -0.25
N GLU A 57 -0.06 -0.96 -1.37
CA GLU A 57 1.38 -0.98 -1.57
C GLU A 57 1.81 0.32 -2.21
N VAL A 58 2.82 0.97 -1.65
CA VAL A 58 3.36 2.23 -2.17
C VAL A 58 4.74 1.96 -2.77
N LYS A 59 4.92 2.33 -4.04
CA LYS A 59 6.20 2.22 -4.72
C LYS A 59 6.61 3.56 -5.30
N ALA A 60 7.82 4.01 -4.95
CA ALA A 60 8.40 5.24 -5.48
C ALA A 60 9.58 4.89 -6.37
N ARG A 61 9.51 5.28 -7.63
CA ARG A 61 10.56 5.04 -8.63
C ARG A 61 10.68 6.28 -9.52
N LEU A 62 11.66 6.29 -10.42
CA LEU A 62 11.85 7.41 -11.33
C LEU A 62 10.70 7.56 -12.32
N THR A 63 10.06 6.45 -12.68
CA THR A 63 8.88 6.47 -13.55
C THR A 63 7.75 5.65 -12.93
N ILE A 64 6.53 5.92 -13.35
CA ILE A 64 5.34 5.17 -12.91
C ILE A 64 5.46 3.71 -13.37
N GLU A 65 5.96 3.48 -14.57
CA GLU A 65 6.15 2.14 -15.13
C GLU A 65 7.13 1.32 -14.28
N GLU A 66 8.23 1.93 -13.86
CA GLU A 66 9.20 1.27 -12.98
C GLU A 66 8.57 0.93 -11.62
N ALA A 67 7.73 1.82 -11.10
CA ALA A 67 7.03 1.56 -9.84
C ALA A 67 6.10 0.36 -9.97
N MET A 68 5.38 0.25 -11.09
CA MET A 68 4.50 -0.88 -11.34
C MET A 68 5.28 -2.19 -11.50
N GLU A 69 6.44 -2.14 -12.13
CA GLU A 69 7.30 -3.31 -12.33
C GLU A 69 8.02 -3.74 -11.05
N ALA A 70 8.13 -2.85 -10.07
CA ALA A 70 8.82 -3.15 -8.81
C ALA A 70 8.03 -4.11 -7.92
N VAL A 71 6.77 -4.37 -8.24
CA VAL A 71 5.92 -5.25 -7.44
C VAL A 71 6.17 -6.70 -7.83
N LYS A 72 6.50 -7.54 -6.83
CA LYS A 72 6.84 -8.95 -7.07
C LYS A 72 5.71 -9.87 -6.62
N GLN A 73 5.37 -10.83 -7.47
CA GLN A 73 4.32 -11.83 -7.26
C GLN A 73 4.43 -12.62 -5.93
N PRO A 74 5.61 -13.14 -5.54
CA PRO A 74 5.69 -13.94 -4.31
C PRO A 74 5.27 -13.21 -3.04
N SER A 75 5.32 -11.88 -3.02
CA SER A 75 4.90 -11.09 -1.86
C SER A 75 3.39 -10.96 -1.74
N GLU A 76 2.63 -11.27 -2.80
CA GLU A 76 1.17 -11.07 -2.83
C GLU A 76 0.44 -11.95 -1.83
N LYS A 77 0.86 -13.22 -1.66
CA LYS A 77 0.24 -14.11 -0.68
C LYS A 77 0.48 -13.63 0.74
N ARG A 78 1.69 -13.15 1.04
CA ARG A 78 2.00 -12.56 2.36
C ARG A 78 1.15 -11.33 2.60
N PHE A 79 0.96 -10.53 1.58
CA PHE A 79 0.14 -9.33 1.59
C PHE A 79 -1.31 -9.68 1.94
N ASP A 80 -1.87 -10.71 1.29
CA ASP A 80 -3.21 -11.19 1.57
C ASP A 80 -3.34 -11.72 3.00
N ASN A 81 -2.36 -12.50 3.47
CA ASN A 81 -2.36 -13.03 4.84
C ASN A 81 -2.33 -11.90 5.87
N ALA A 82 -1.49 -10.88 5.65
CA ALA A 82 -1.42 -9.72 6.54
C ALA A 82 -2.73 -8.93 6.54
N ALA A 83 -3.35 -8.77 5.37
CA ALA A 83 -4.62 -8.06 5.23
C ALA A 83 -5.74 -8.76 6.00
N ASN A 84 -5.76 -10.09 5.96
CA ASN A 84 -6.77 -10.87 6.68
C ASN A 84 -6.61 -10.78 8.20
N ILE A 85 -5.38 -10.60 8.69
CA ILE A 85 -5.17 -10.33 10.12
C ILE A 85 -5.83 -9.01 10.52
N PHE A 86 -5.65 -7.96 9.71
CA PHE A 86 -6.30 -6.68 9.97
C PHE A 86 -7.82 -6.80 9.92
N LEU A 87 -8.34 -7.45 8.88
CA LEU A 87 -9.78 -7.62 8.69
C LEU A 87 -10.42 -8.34 9.88
N ALA A 88 -9.78 -9.39 10.38
CA ALA A 88 -10.30 -10.18 11.49
C ALA A 88 -10.48 -9.37 12.78
N ARG A 89 -9.73 -8.27 12.93
CA ARG A 89 -9.80 -7.39 14.10
C ARG A 89 -10.90 -6.34 14.00
N GLN A 90 -11.59 -6.23 12.85
CA GLN A 90 -12.62 -5.22 12.67
C GLN A 90 -13.96 -5.72 13.20
N PRO A 91 -14.69 -4.89 14.01
CA PRO A 91 -15.99 -5.32 14.56
C PRO A 91 -17.04 -5.56 13.48
N ASP A 92 -16.96 -4.83 12.35
CA ASP A 92 -17.91 -4.93 11.25
C ASP A 92 -17.35 -5.72 10.05
N ARG A 93 -16.41 -6.64 10.30
CA ARG A 93 -15.69 -7.37 9.24
C ARG A 93 -16.57 -8.07 8.22
N LYS A 94 -17.76 -8.51 8.62
CA LYS A 94 -18.70 -9.19 7.72
C LYS A 94 -19.24 -8.28 6.62
N LYS A 95 -19.23 -6.98 6.85
CA LYS A 95 -19.69 -5.98 5.89
C LYS A 95 -18.55 -5.42 5.04
N LEU A 96 -17.30 -5.73 5.37
CA LEU A 96 -16.14 -5.15 4.73
C LEU A 96 -15.63 -6.03 3.59
N ARG A 97 -15.12 -5.36 2.56
CA ARG A 97 -14.50 -6.01 1.42
C ARG A 97 -13.08 -5.51 1.25
N LEU A 98 -12.14 -6.44 1.11
CA LEU A 98 -10.74 -6.11 0.84
C LEU A 98 -10.55 -5.79 -0.65
N ARG A 99 -9.71 -4.80 -0.91
CA ARG A 99 -9.25 -4.48 -2.27
C ARG A 99 -7.75 -4.19 -2.18
N TYR A 100 -6.97 -4.74 -3.10
CA TYR A 100 -5.52 -4.65 -3.08
C TYR A 100 -5.06 -3.64 -4.12
N ASP A 101 -4.52 -2.52 -3.66
CA ASP A 101 -4.21 -1.37 -4.49
C ASP A 101 -2.71 -1.09 -4.54
N LEU A 102 -2.28 -0.45 -5.62
CA LEU A 102 -0.94 0.10 -5.75
C LEU A 102 -1.04 1.61 -5.87
N ILE A 103 -0.20 2.34 -5.14
CA ILE A 103 0.03 3.76 -5.40
C ILE A 103 1.45 3.93 -5.88
N ALA A 104 1.60 4.35 -7.12
CA ALA A 104 2.88 4.60 -7.76
C ALA A 104 3.23 6.08 -7.66
N ILE A 105 4.43 6.36 -7.18
CA ILE A 105 4.94 7.72 -6.98
C ILE A 105 6.19 7.91 -7.82
N SER A 106 6.21 8.97 -8.61
CA SER A 106 7.41 9.36 -9.35
C SER A 106 7.63 10.87 -9.23
N PRO A 107 8.90 11.36 -9.40
CA PRO A 107 9.18 12.79 -9.29
C PRO A 107 8.36 13.62 -10.29
N TRP A 108 7.89 14.78 -9.82
CA TRP A 108 7.21 15.79 -10.65
C TRP A 108 5.90 15.35 -11.28
N LYS A 109 5.31 14.24 -10.78
CA LYS A 109 4.01 13.76 -11.24
C LYS A 109 3.10 13.52 -10.04
N LEU A 110 1.80 13.63 -10.29
CA LEU A 110 0.82 13.27 -9.26
C LEU A 110 0.88 11.77 -8.98
N PRO A 111 0.58 11.36 -7.74
CA PRO A 111 0.48 9.93 -7.43
C PRO A 111 -0.50 9.24 -8.36
N ARG A 112 -0.18 8.03 -8.76
CA ARG A 112 -1.09 7.21 -9.54
C ARG A 112 -1.62 6.07 -8.68
N HIS A 113 -2.90 6.11 -8.40
CA HIS A 113 -3.59 5.11 -7.59
C HIS A 113 -4.27 4.11 -8.52
N ILE A 114 -3.84 2.86 -8.45
CA ILE A 114 -4.40 1.79 -9.27
C ILE A 114 -5.17 0.87 -8.35
N GLU A 115 -6.49 1.00 -8.37
CA GLU A 115 -7.39 0.19 -7.57
C GLU A 115 -7.44 -1.23 -8.12
N GLY A 116 -7.40 -2.22 -7.22
CA GLY A 116 -7.48 -3.61 -7.62
C GLY A 116 -6.29 -4.08 -8.45
N PHE A 117 -5.13 -3.51 -8.23
CA PHE A 117 -3.91 -3.87 -8.97
C PHE A 117 -3.51 -5.32 -8.71
N PHE A 118 -3.69 -5.79 -7.49
CA PHE A 118 -3.42 -7.19 -7.13
C PHE A 118 -4.73 -7.97 -7.12
N HIS A 119 -4.69 -9.20 -7.60
CA HIS A 119 -5.86 -10.08 -7.68
C HIS A 119 -5.66 -11.29 -6.76
N PRO A 120 -6.45 -11.40 -5.66
CA PRO A 120 -6.28 -12.49 -4.68
C PRO A 120 -6.36 -13.88 -5.28
N GLU A 121 -7.12 -14.07 -6.34
CA GLU A 121 -7.26 -15.35 -7.02
C GLU A 121 -5.96 -15.85 -7.67
N ASN A 122 -4.97 -14.94 -7.81
CA ASN A 122 -3.65 -15.28 -8.35
C ASN A 122 -2.59 -15.51 -7.26
N PHE A 123 -3.00 -15.43 -6.00
CA PHE A 123 -2.08 -15.55 -4.85
C PHE A 123 -1.75 -17.01 -4.53
#